data_f7a52c5d6079a11e29cb4ac9a71ea77c
#
_entry.id   f7a52c5d6079a11e29cb4ac9a71ea77c
#
_cell.length_a   1.000
_cell.length_b   1.000
_cell.length_c   1.000
_cell.angle_alpha   90.00
_cell.angle_beta   90.00
_cell.angle_gamma   90.00
#
_symmetry.space_group_name_H-M   'P 1'
#
loop_
_entity.id
_entity.type
_entity.pdbx_description
1 polymer ?
#
loop_
_entity_poly.entity_id
_entity_poly.type
_entity_poly.pdbx_seq_one_letter_code
_entity_poly.pdbx_strand_id
1 'polypeptide(L)'
;MFSEVTLNTTQEILAQSIGSVWIGPSGEESTGEAVARHLEATVTLLDKDGWSRLTSYFLDRDEEQASGANPADDESLTVKQMIRAVLRFLHDGPDIELDLRRTLDDALRHVGEDGGHGDPDTARVASGVLDRLIQAHTGSANAHATAWAERRTRTHADITALLTAGARLARTHGPAAVPARAA
;
A
#
# COMPACT_ATOMS: atom_id res chain seq x y z
N MET A 1 -17.19 0.33 -6.15
CA MET A 1 -17.27 1.79 -5.83
C MET A 1 -17.90 1.91 -4.45
N PHE A 2 -17.29 2.67 -3.53
CA PHE A 2 -17.80 2.84 -2.16
C PHE A 2 -18.97 3.82 -2.18
N SER A 3 -20.14 3.35 -1.72
CA SER A 3 -21.38 4.13 -1.74
C SER A 3 -21.47 5.06 -0.51
N GLU A 4 -22.36 6.05 -0.57
CA GLU A 4 -22.66 6.90 0.60
C GLU A 4 -23.17 6.06 1.80
N VAL A 5 -23.92 4.99 1.53
CA VAL A 5 -24.34 4.04 2.58
C VAL A 5 -23.13 3.41 3.26
N THR A 6 -22.12 2.99 2.48
CA THR A 6 -20.87 2.43 3.05
C THR A 6 -20.15 3.45 3.93
N LEU A 7 -20.07 4.70 3.51
CA LEU A 7 -19.43 5.77 4.28
C LEU A 7 -20.17 6.05 5.60
N ASN A 8 -21.51 6.12 5.56
CA ASN A 8 -22.32 6.32 6.75
C ASN A 8 -22.19 5.13 7.73
N THR A 9 -22.24 3.90 7.24
CA THR A 9 -22.02 2.71 8.08
C THR A 9 -20.61 2.70 8.67
N THR A 10 -19.60 3.15 7.90
CA THR A 10 -18.22 3.28 8.44
C THR A 10 -18.16 4.29 9.58
N GLN A 11 -18.83 5.41 9.45
CA GLN A 11 -18.93 6.41 10.51
C GLN A 11 -19.53 5.82 11.79
N GLU A 12 -20.60 5.03 11.67
CA GLU A 12 -21.23 4.37 12.81
C GLU A 12 -20.25 3.36 13.49
N ILE A 13 -19.50 2.60 12.70
CA ILE A 13 -18.48 1.68 13.20
C ILE A 13 -17.37 2.45 13.93
N LEU A 14 -16.90 3.57 13.38
CA LEU A 14 -15.89 4.41 14.01
C LEU A 14 -16.38 4.98 15.35
N ALA A 15 -17.63 5.44 15.41
CA ALA A 15 -18.22 5.97 16.64
C ALA A 15 -18.42 4.93 17.74
N GLN A 16 -18.63 3.65 17.39
CA GLN A 16 -18.85 2.55 18.32
C GLN A 16 -17.56 1.81 18.70
N SER A 17 -16.43 2.11 18.07
CA SER A 17 -15.17 1.42 18.32
C SER A 17 -14.66 1.71 19.74
N ILE A 18 -14.37 0.65 20.51
CA ILE A 18 -13.67 0.73 21.80
C ILE A 18 -12.22 1.09 21.51
N GLY A 19 -11.82 2.30 21.84
CA GLY A 19 -10.53 2.87 21.45
C GLY A 19 -10.63 3.68 20.16
N SER A 20 -9.97 4.81 20.15
CA SER A 20 -9.96 5.69 18.97
C SER A 20 -9.10 5.06 17.88
N VAL A 21 -9.68 4.85 16.70
CA VAL A 21 -8.91 4.45 15.51
C VAL A 21 -7.90 5.51 15.11
N TRP A 22 -8.08 6.74 15.60
CA TRP A 22 -7.25 7.91 15.31
C TRP A 22 -5.99 8.02 16.17
N ILE A 23 -5.79 7.10 17.12
CA ILE A 23 -4.60 7.07 17.98
C ILE A 23 -3.61 6.06 17.41
N GLY A 24 -2.40 6.53 17.09
CA GLY A 24 -1.30 5.70 16.63
C GLY A 24 -0.64 4.87 17.75
N PRO A 25 0.28 3.97 17.40
CA PRO A 25 1.02 3.14 18.38
C PRO A 25 1.82 3.94 19.42
N SER A 26 2.27 5.16 19.10
CA SER A 26 2.95 6.04 20.07
C SER A 26 1.99 6.64 21.11
N GLY A 27 0.68 6.54 20.87
CA GLY A 27 -0.36 7.18 21.67
C GLY A 27 -0.72 8.59 21.20
N GLU A 28 -0.15 9.05 20.10
CA GLU A 28 -0.49 10.33 19.48
C GLU A 28 -1.75 10.23 18.61
N GLU A 29 -2.58 11.28 18.64
CA GLU A 29 -3.78 11.36 17.83
C GLU A 29 -3.46 11.99 16.47
N SER A 30 -3.75 11.25 15.40
CA SER A 30 -3.67 11.77 14.03
C SER A 30 -4.94 12.51 13.65
N THR A 31 -4.80 13.70 13.07
CA THR A 31 -5.96 14.46 12.58
C THR A 31 -6.53 13.85 11.30
N GLY A 32 -7.83 14.04 11.07
CA GLY A 32 -8.48 13.57 9.85
C GLY A 32 -7.83 14.11 8.57
N GLU A 33 -7.34 15.35 8.60
CA GLU A 33 -6.64 15.96 7.47
C GLU A 33 -5.25 15.33 7.25
N ALA A 34 -4.51 14.99 8.31
CA ALA A 34 -3.23 14.32 8.18
C ALA A 34 -3.40 12.93 7.54
N VAL A 35 -4.37 12.16 8.03
CA VAL A 35 -4.72 10.84 7.47
C VAL A 35 -5.17 10.94 6.02
N ALA A 36 -5.99 11.96 5.68
CA ALA A 36 -6.44 12.15 4.31
C ALA A 36 -5.27 12.45 3.35
N ARG A 37 -4.35 13.34 3.74
CA ARG A 37 -3.14 13.65 2.93
C ARG A 37 -2.24 12.44 2.77
N HIS A 38 -2.09 11.63 3.81
CA HIS A 38 -1.34 10.39 3.74
C HIS A 38 -1.92 9.41 2.71
N LEU A 39 -3.24 9.22 2.73
CA LEU A 39 -3.94 8.35 1.77
C LEU A 39 -3.85 8.88 0.33
N GLU A 40 -3.94 10.20 0.11
CA GLU A 40 -3.76 10.81 -1.21
C GLU A 40 -2.31 10.69 -1.72
N ALA A 41 -1.32 10.85 -0.84
CA ALA A 41 0.07 10.60 -1.18
C ALA A 41 0.31 9.13 -1.55
N THR A 42 -0.38 8.20 -0.86
CA THR A 42 -0.35 6.77 -1.20
C THR A 42 -0.94 6.51 -2.59
N VAL A 43 -2.03 7.18 -2.98
CA VAL A 43 -2.57 7.11 -4.36
C VAL A 43 -1.51 7.57 -5.35
N THR A 44 -0.91 8.73 -5.11
CA THR A 44 0.12 9.30 -6.01
C THR A 44 1.32 8.37 -6.15
N LEU A 45 1.75 7.73 -5.07
CA LEU A 45 2.83 6.76 -5.08
C LEU A 45 2.48 5.52 -5.92
N LEU A 46 1.28 4.96 -5.73
CA LEU A 46 0.83 3.79 -6.48
C LEU A 46 0.57 4.10 -7.96
N ASP A 47 0.14 5.32 -8.30
CA ASP A 47 -0.01 5.76 -9.69
C ASP A 47 1.35 5.89 -10.39
N LYS A 48 2.39 6.27 -9.65
CA LYS A 48 3.76 6.40 -10.15
C LYS A 48 4.49 5.06 -10.27
N ASP A 49 4.51 4.29 -9.17
CA ASP A 49 5.31 3.07 -9.05
C ASP A 49 4.53 1.82 -9.53
N GLY A 50 3.21 1.92 -9.63
CA GLY A 50 2.32 0.80 -9.90
C GLY A 50 1.91 0.05 -8.62
N TRP A 51 0.76 -0.62 -8.71
CA TRP A 51 0.26 -1.50 -7.66
C TRP A 51 0.40 -2.96 -8.06
N SER A 52 0.80 -3.81 -7.10
CA SER A 52 0.78 -5.26 -7.25
C SER A 52 0.19 -5.93 -6.01
N ARG A 53 -0.26 -7.16 -6.19
CA ARG A 53 -0.58 -8.05 -5.06
C ARG A 53 0.70 -8.72 -4.59
N LEU A 54 0.79 -9.00 -3.30
CA LEU A 54 1.93 -9.71 -2.73
C LEU A 54 2.16 -11.06 -3.43
N THR A 55 1.07 -11.78 -3.69
CA THR A 55 1.12 -13.09 -4.39
C THR A 55 1.65 -12.96 -5.82
N SER A 56 1.24 -11.93 -6.59
CA SER A 56 1.76 -11.73 -7.94
C SER A 56 3.22 -11.29 -7.93
N TYR A 57 3.62 -10.46 -6.97
CA TYR A 57 5.00 -10.04 -6.81
C TYR A 57 5.98 -11.23 -6.62
N PHE A 58 5.59 -12.21 -5.82
CA PHE A 58 6.43 -13.40 -5.65
C PHE A 58 6.41 -14.33 -6.86
N LEU A 59 5.27 -14.51 -7.52
CA LEU A 59 5.16 -15.38 -8.70
C LEU A 59 5.92 -14.80 -9.89
N ASP A 60 5.78 -13.49 -10.14
CA ASP A 60 6.50 -12.80 -11.23
C ASP A 60 8.01 -12.88 -10.97
N ARG A 61 8.46 -12.72 -9.73
CA ARG A 61 9.88 -12.82 -9.35
C ARG A 61 10.45 -14.22 -9.50
N ASP A 62 9.66 -15.25 -9.19
CA ASP A 62 10.10 -16.66 -9.38
C ASP A 62 10.21 -17.00 -10.88
N GLU A 63 9.32 -16.46 -11.74
CA GLU A 63 9.41 -16.61 -13.19
C GLU A 63 10.60 -15.83 -13.78
N GLU A 64 10.89 -14.62 -13.31
CA GLU A 64 12.06 -13.84 -13.70
C GLU A 64 13.37 -14.51 -13.26
N GLN A 65 13.42 -15.05 -12.03
CA GLN A 65 14.58 -15.82 -11.55
C GLN A 65 14.75 -17.15 -12.31
N ALA A 66 13.66 -17.80 -12.69
CA ALA A 66 13.69 -18.98 -13.54
C ALA A 66 14.08 -18.67 -15.00
N SER A 67 13.73 -17.48 -15.49
CA SER A 67 14.13 -16.97 -16.82
C SER A 67 15.56 -16.42 -16.84
N GLY A 68 16.08 -16.00 -15.69
CA GLY A 68 17.49 -15.64 -15.48
C GLY A 68 18.36 -16.89 -15.38
N ALA A 69 18.16 -17.87 -16.28
CA ALA A 69 18.98 -19.05 -16.37
C ALA A 69 20.46 -18.62 -16.39
N ASN A 70 21.23 -19.17 -15.48
CA ASN A 70 22.66 -18.95 -15.43
C ASN A 70 23.23 -19.23 -16.84
N PRO A 71 23.83 -18.23 -17.52
CA PRO A 71 24.36 -18.45 -18.86
C PRO A 71 25.39 -19.59 -18.95
N ALA A 72 25.87 -20.08 -17.80
CA ALA A 72 26.73 -21.26 -17.72
C ALA A 72 25.97 -22.58 -17.93
N ASP A 73 24.66 -22.61 -17.79
CA ASP A 73 23.83 -23.80 -17.93
C ASP A 73 23.22 -23.96 -19.33
N ASP A 74 23.45 -23.01 -20.22
CA ASP A 74 22.97 -23.08 -21.62
C ASP A 74 23.94 -23.86 -22.51
N GLU A 75 23.66 -25.16 -22.65
CA GLU A 75 24.44 -26.09 -23.48
C GLU A 75 24.47 -25.70 -24.99
N SER A 76 23.64 -24.76 -25.43
CA SER A 76 23.62 -24.28 -26.81
C SER A 76 24.73 -23.28 -27.12
N LEU A 77 25.35 -22.71 -26.07
CA LEU A 77 26.37 -21.68 -26.20
C LEU A 77 27.76 -22.26 -26.36
N THR A 78 28.53 -21.69 -27.26
CA THR A 78 29.99 -22.01 -27.31
C THR A 78 30.66 -21.47 -26.04
N VAL A 79 31.77 -22.13 -25.60
CA VAL A 79 32.55 -21.73 -24.42
C VAL A 79 32.89 -20.22 -24.43
N LYS A 80 33.21 -19.66 -25.61
CA LYS A 80 33.53 -18.26 -25.77
C LYS A 80 32.30 -17.33 -25.55
N GLN A 81 31.13 -17.79 -25.98
CA GLN A 81 29.87 -17.06 -25.79
C GLN A 81 29.44 -17.16 -24.31
N MET A 82 29.58 -18.32 -23.70
CA MET A 82 29.32 -18.55 -22.29
C MET A 82 30.20 -17.67 -21.39
N ILE A 83 31.52 -17.63 -21.63
CA ILE A 83 32.45 -16.77 -20.87
C ILE A 83 32.08 -15.30 -21.03
N ARG A 84 31.70 -14.87 -22.24
CA ARG A 84 31.31 -13.48 -22.51
C ARG A 84 29.98 -13.14 -21.85
N ALA A 85 29.03 -14.05 -21.80
CA ALA A 85 27.75 -13.90 -21.10
C ALA A 85 27.95 -13.82 -19.58
N VAL A 86 28.79 -14.70 -19.01
CA VAL A 86 29.13 -14.69 -17.58
C VAL A 86 29.86 -13.39 -17.22
N LEU A 87 30.83 -12.93 -18.02
CA LEU A 87 31.53 -11.68 -17.76
C LEU A 87 30.59 -10.48 -17.84
N ARG A 88 29.62 -10.47 -18.76
CA ARG A 88 28.61 -9.43 -18.83
C ARG A 88 27.71 -9.44 -17.62
N PHE A 89 27.20 -10.61 -17.21
CA PHE A 89 26.41 -10.80 -15.99
C PHE A 89 27.15 -10.33 -14.73
N LEU A 90 28.45 -10.58 -14.63
CA LEU A 90 29.27 -10.13 -13.50
C LEU A 90 29.62 -8.64 -13.55
N HIS A 91 29.65 -8.04 -14.74
CA HIS A 91 29.99 -6.62 -14.90
C HIS A 91 28.77 -5.71 -14.82
N ASP A 92 27.69 -6.08 -15.45
CA ASP A 92 26.49 -5.28 -15.55
C ASP A 92 25.48 -5.62 -14.43
N GLY A 93 25.71 -6.73 -13.69
CA GLY A 93 24.73 -7.33 -12.78
C GLY A 93 23.59 -7.96 -13.57
N PRO A 94 22.66 -8.67 -12.92
CA PRO A 94 21.40 -8.97 -13.54
C PRO A 94 20.73 -7.62 -13.87
N ASP A 95 20.23 -7.44 -15.11
CA ASP A 95 19.26 -6.40 -15.45
C ASP A 95 17.98 -6.68 -14.64
N ILE A 96 18.08 -6.49 -13.32
CA ILE A 96 16.93 -6.48 -12.44
C ILE A 96 16.31 -5.11 -12.71
N GLU A 97 15.42 -5.05 -13.66
CA GLU A 97 14.44 -3.98 -13.71
C GLU A 97 13.75 -4.03 -12.34
N LEU A 98 14.16 -3.14 -11.44
CA LEU A 98 13.62 -3.07 -10.09
C LEU A 98 12.12 -2.91 -10.23
N ASP A 99 11.37 -3.99 -9.96
CA ASP A 99 9.91 -3.91 -9.92
C ASP A 99 9.54 -2.94 -8.80
N LEU A 100 9.22 -1.72 -9.21
CA LEU A 100 8.84 -0.63 -8.30
C LEU A 100 7.40 -0.78 -7.82
N ARG A 101 6.63 -1.74 -8.37
CA ARG A 101 5.25 -1.97 -7.96
C ARG A 101 5.18 -2.29 -6.46
N ARG A 102 4.19 -1.71 -5.81
CA ARG A 102 4.01 -1.82 -4.36
C ARG A 102 2.70 -2.48 -4.01
N THR A 103 2.69 -3.20 -2.90
CA THR A 103 1.43 -3.61 -2.27
C THR A 103 0.77 -2.43 -1.56
N LEU A 104 -0.51 -2.54 -1.22
CA LEU A 104 -1.20 -1.49 -0.45
C LEU A 104 -0.51 -1.21 0.89
N ASP A 105 -0.10 -2.26 1.60
CA ASP A 105 0.56 -2.13 2.91
C ASP A 105 1.94 -1.48 2.79
N ASP A 106 2.73 -1.91 1.81
CA ASP A 106 4.05 -1.33 1.56
C ASP A 106 3.97 0.15 1.16
N ALA A 107 2.99 0.52 0.34
CA ALA A 107 2.80 1.90 -0.08
C ALA A 107 2.41 2.80 1.10
N LEU A 108 1.48 2.37 1.96
CA LEU A 108 1.11 3.10 3.18
C LEU A 108 2.31 3.29 4.11
N ARG A 109 3.06 2.23 4.36
CA ARG A 109 4.26 2.28 5.19
C ARG A 109 5.32 3.21 4.61
N HIS A 110 5.60 3.12 3.32
CA HIS A 110 6.60 3.94 2.65
C HIS A 110 6.29 5.44 2.74
N VAL A 111 5.03 5.85 2.54
CA VAL A 111 4.61 7.24 2.70
C VAL A 111 4.80 7.72 4.15
N GLY A 112 4.59 6.85 5.15
CA GLY A 112 4.84 7.17 6.56
C GLY A 112 6.32 7.28 6.90
N GLU A 113 7.19 6.49 6.28
CA GLU A 113 8.63 6.53 6.48
C GLU A 113 9.29 7.73 5.78
N ASP A 114 8.74 8.18 4.62
CA ASP A 114 9.23 9.36 3.89
C ASP A 114 9.04 10.68 4.68
N GLY A 115 8.09 10.71 5.61
CA GLY A 115 7.84 11.83 6.52
C GLY A 115 7.24 13.09 5.87
N GLY A 116 7.09 13.12 4.55
CA GLY A 116 6.52 14.27 3.83
C GLY A 116 5.01 14.42 4.00
N HIS A 117 4.31 13.31 4.18
CA HIS A 117 2.85 13.24 4.23
C HIS A 117 2.31 12.44 5.43
N GLY A 118 3.00 12.50 6.54
CA GLY A 118 2.70 11.80 7.78
C GLY A 118 3.92 11.04 8.30
N ASP A 119 3.70 10.24 9.30
CA ASP A 119 4.66 9.42 10.01
C ASP A 119 4.16 7.97 10.12
N PRO A 120 4.90 7.04 10.72
CA PRO A 120 4.45 5.67 10.92
C PRO A 120 3.15 5.53 11.71
N ASP A 121 2.86 6.45 12.63
CA ASP A 121 1.61 6.48 13.38
C ASP A 121 0.44 6.86 12.48
N THR A 122 0.60 7.90 11.66
CA THR A 122 -0.38 8.31 10.64
C THR A 122 -0.64 7.17 9.65
N ALA A 123 0.39 6.45 9.20
CA ALA A 123 0.25 5.28 8.32
C ALA A 123 -0.59 4.17 8.98
N ARG A 124 -0.35 3.91 10.28
CA ARG A 124 -1.10 2.91 11.03
C ARG A 124 -2.57 3.30 11.22
N VAL A 125 -2.82 4.57 11.54
CA VAL A 125 -4.18 5.13 11.62
C VAL A 125 -4.88 5.06 10.27
N ALA A 126 -4.20 5.43 9.17
CA ALA A 126 -4.73 5.32 7.81
C ALA A 126 -5.16 3.88 7.47
N SER A 127 -4.30 2.90 7.77
CA SER A 127 -4.63 1.47 7.62
C SER A 127 -5.88 1.08 8.43
N GLY A 128 -5.99 1.53 9.69
CA GLY A 128 -7.16 1.30 10.53
C GLY A 128 -8.45 1.90 9.97
N VAL A 129 -8.39 3.09 9.41
CA VAL A 129 -9.53 3.75 8.73
C VAL A 129 -9.98 2.94 7.51
N LEU A 130 -9.03 2.46 6.70
CA LEU A 130 -9.34 1.60 5.55
C LEU A 130 -9.96 0.27 5.98
N ASP A 131 -9.48 -0.33 7.07
CA ASP A 131 -10.08 -1.56 7.63
C ASP A 131 -11.56 -1.34 7.98
N ARG A 132 -11.91 -0.24 8.65
CA ARG A 132 -13.30 0.09 8.98
C ARG A 132 -14.16 0.29 7.73
N LEU A 133 -13.59 0.93 6.71
CA LEU A 133 -14.28 1.10 5.43
C LEU A 133 -14.56 -0.24 4.74
N ILE A 134 -13.62 -1.18 4.78
CA ILE A 134 -13.81 -2.53 4.23
C ILE A 134 -14.77 -3.35 5.08
N GLN A 135 -14.75 -3.22 6.40
CA GLN A 135 -15.72 -3.86 7.30
C GLN A 135 -17.15 -3.42 6.97
N ALA A 136 -17.37 -2.11 6.81
CA ALA A 136 -18.67 -1.58 6.39
C ALA A 136 -19.08 -2.04 4.98
N HIS A 137 -18.12 -2.08 4.05
CA HIS A 137 -18.35 -2.49 2.67
C HIS A 137 -18.72 -3.97 2.54
N THR A 138 -18.11 -4.82 3.36
CA THR A 138 -18.28 -6.28 3.30
C THR A 138 -19.29 -6.83 4.29
N GLY A 139 -19.68 -6.06 5.30
CA GLY A 139 -20.50 -6.51 6.43
C GLY A 139 -19.74 -7.44 7.39
N SER A 140 -18.42 -7.58 7.27
CA SER A 140 -17.60 -8.48 8.07
C SER A 140 -16.70 -7.71 9.04
N ALA A 141 -16.90 -7.86 10.33
CA ALA A 141 -16.12 -7.19 11.38
C ALA A 141 -14.61 -7.57 11.36
N ASN A 142 -14.25 -8.69 10.75
CA ASN A 142 -12.88 -9.18 10.67
C ASN A 142 -12.24 -8.90 9.30
N ALA A 143 -12.87 -8.09 8.45
CA ALA A 143 -12.29 -7.74 7.17
C ALA A 143 -11.17 -6.71 7.33
N HIS A 144 -10.07 -6.93 6.61
CA HIS A 144 -8.91 -6.04 6.55
C HIS A 144 -8.69 -5.54 5.13
N ALA A 145 -8.31 -4.28 4.99
CA ALA A 145 -8.09 -3.63 3.70
C ALA A 145 -6.97 -4.31 2.89
N THR A 146 -5.88 -4.72 3.56
CA THR A 146 -4.79 -5.46 2.94
C THR A 146 -5.25 -6.80 2.38
N ALA A 147 -5.95 -7.61 3.17
CA ALA A 147 -6.49 -8.90 2.71
C ALA A 147 -7.55 -8.74 1.60
N TRP A 148 -8.31 -7.65 1.63
CA TRP A 148 -9.25 -7.32 0.57
C TRP A 148 -8.53 -6.93 -0.72
N ALA A 149 -7.44 -6.18 -0.65
CA ALA A 149 -6.60 -5.78 -1.78
C ALA A 149 -5.95 -7.00 -2.47
N GLU A 150 -5.57 -8.03 -1.71
CA GLU A 150 -4.93 -9.25 -2.23
C GLU A 150 -5.87 -10.17 -3.03
N ARG A 151 -7.18 -9.92 -3.05
CA ARG A 151 -8.12 -10.76 -3.82
C ARG A 151 -7.86 -10.63 -5.31
N ARG A 152 -7.86 -11.77 -6.04
CA ARG A 152 -7.57 -11.85 -7.48
C ARG A 152 -8.43 -10.94 -8.37
N THR A 153 -9.62 -10.58 -7.91
CA THR A 153 -10.56 -9.73 -8.65
C THR A 153 -10.29 -8.24 -8.47
N ARG A 154 -9.36 -7.85 -7.61
CA ARG A 154 -9.05 -6.43 -7.37
C ARG A 154 -8.13 -5.88 -8.43
N THR A 155 -8.39 -4.65 -8.79
CA THR A 155 -7.63 -3.87 -9.77
C THR A 155 -7.00 -2.65 -9.11
N HIS A 156 -6.04 -2.01 -9.76
CA HIS A 156 -5.49 -0.73 -9.31
C HIS A 156 -6.60 0.32 -9.09
N ALA A 157 -7.59 0.39 -9.99
CA ALA A 157 -8.72 1.29 -9.84
C ALA A 157 -9.55 1.03 -8.55
N ASP A 158 -9.68 -0.24 -8.12
CA ASP A 158 -10.35 -0.56 -6.85
C ASP A 158 -9.56 -0.05 -5.65
N ILE A 159 -8.22 -0.15 -5.70
CA ILE A 159 -7.34 0.34 -4.63
C ILE A 159 -7.38 1.86 -4.57
N THR A 160 -7.27 2.54 -5.70
CA THR A 160 -7.40 4.00 -5.78
C THR A 160 -8.76 4.47 -5.24
N ALA A 161 -9.84 3.76 -5.59
CA ALA A 161 -11.18 4.07 -5.08
C ALA A 161 -11.29 3.87 -3.55
N LEU A 162 -10.65 2.83 -3.00
CA LEU A 162 -10.58 2.59 -1.56
C LEU A 162 -9.84 3.72 -0.83
N LEU A 163 -8.66 4.09 -1.30
CA LEU A 163 -7.82 5.15 -0.72
C LEU A 163 -8.54 6.50 -0.78
N THR A 164 -9.14 6.84 -1.92
CA THR A 164 -9.92 8.08 -2.09
C THR A 164 -11.13 8.13 -1.16
N ALA A 165 -11.84 7.02 -1.01
CA ALA A 165 -12.97 6.94 -0.07
C ALA A 165 -12.51 7.07 1.37
N GLY A 166 -11.38 6.47 1.75
CA GLY A 166 -10.74 6.61 3.05
C GLY A 166 -10.33 8.05 3.34
N ALA A 167 -9.71 8.74 2.38
CA ALA A 167 -9.31 10.15 2.51
C ALA A 167 -10.54 11.07 2.72
N ARG A 168 -11.60 10.85 1.96
CA ARG A 168 -12.86 11.57 2.13
C ARG A 168 -13.47 11.32 3.52
N LEU A 169 -13.50 10.06 3.96
CA LEU A 169 -14.00 9.69 5.28
C LEU A 169 -13.20 10.38 6.39
N ALA A 170 -11.87 10.35 6.29
CA ALA A 170 -10.98 10.96 7.27
C ALA A 170 -11.19 12.48 7.38
N ARG A 171 -11.33 13.18 6.27
CA ARG A 171 -11.63 14.63 6.28
C ARG A 171 -12.98 14.96 6.90
N THR A 172 -13.97 14.11 6.65
CA THR A 172 -15.35 14.40 7.08
C THR A 172 -15.58 14.04 8.55
N HIS A 173 -14.96 12.98 9.03
CA HIS A 173 -15.27 12.35 10.32
C HIS A 173 -14.06 12.21 11.27
N GLY A 174 -12.85 12.54 10.80
CA GLY A 174 -11.66 12.49 11.63
C GLY A 174 -11.55 13.69 12.59
N PRO A 175 -10.66 13.59 13.59
CA PRO A 175 -10.39 14.68 14.51
C PRO A 175 -9.93 15.94 13.77
N ALA A 176 -10.44 17.10 14.22
CA ALA A 176 -9.95 18.39 13.74
C ALA A 176 -8.55 18.66 14.30
N ALA A 177 -7.74 19.41 13.55
CA ALA A 177 -6.46 19.90 14.06
C ALA A 177 -6.70 20.76 15.32
N VAL A 178 -6.03 20.42 16.42
CA VAL A 178 -6.06 21.26 17.61
C VAL A 178 -5.36 22.58 17.25
N PRO A 179 -6.02 23.75 17.36
CA PRO A 179 -5.37 25.01 17.07
C PRO A 179 -4.16 25.15 17.98
N ALA A 180 -2.97 25.43 17.40
CA ALA A 180 -1.78 25.68 18.17
C ALA A 180 -2.09 26.79 19.20
N ARG A 181 -1.98 26.45 20.47
CA ARG A 181 -2.18 27.43 21.55
C ARG A 181 -1.11 28.49 21.39
N ALA A 182 -1.52 29.68 20.98
CA ALA A 182 -0.62 30.82 20.89
C ALA A 182 0.05 31.00 22.27
N ALA A 183 1.38 30.87 22.31
CA ALA A 183 2.20 31.08 23.49
C ALA A 183 2.42 32.57 23.71
#